data_621ed2373f786acc96ad669d6f030de7
#
_entry.id   621ed2373f786acc96ad669d6f030de7
#
_cell.length_a   1.000
_cell.length_b   1.000
_cell.length_c   1.000
_cell.angle_alpha   90.00
_cell.angle_beta   90.00
_cell.angle_gamma   90.00
#
_symmetry.space_group_name_H-M   'P 1'
#
loop_
_entity.id
_entity.type
_entity.pdbx_description
1 polymer ?
#
loop_
_entity_poly.entity_id
_entity_poly.type
_entity_poly.pdbx_seq_one_letter_code
_entity_poly.pdbx_strand_id
1 'polypeptide(L)'
;MNFAITAQIKNIKVKYLLLLLFLTMLCMIILGLKLGFISLAWTEIVKILLIKAGILQATDISSDLVDVVWMLRMPRIILAACVGMGLTLSGIIMQAVVKNPLADPYILGVSSGASLGATCAIFLGLGAFL
;
A
#
# COMPACT_ATOMS: atom_id res chain seq x y z
N MET A 1 -41.30 -2.45 -11.71
CA MET A 1 -40.88 -1.24 -10.99
C MET A 1 -39.91 -1.50 -9.85
N ASN A 2 -40.02 -2.62 -9.14
CA ASN A 2 -39.13 -2.95 -7.98
C ASN A 2 -37.67 -3.31 -8.35
N PHE A 3 -37.41 -3.90 -9.51
CA PHE A 3 -36.07 -4.35 -9.90
C PHE A 3 -35.09 -3.18 -10.12
N ALA A 4 -35.55 -2.09 -10.76
CA ALA A 4 -34.73 -0.91 -10.98
C ALA A 4 -34.36 -0.19 -9.67
N ILE A 5 -35.29 -0.11 -8.74
CA ILE A 5 -35.07 0.51 -7.42
C ILE A 5 -34.06 -0.31 -6.60
N THR A 6 -34.17 -1.63 -6.61
CA THR A 6 -33.24 -2.52 -5.91
C THR A 6 -31.83 -2.44 -6.49
N ALA A 7 -31.69 -2.35 -7.81
CA ALA A 7 -30.41 -2.18 -8.47
C ALA A 7 -29.78 -0.81 -8.14
N GLN A 8 -30.58 0.23 -8.07
CA GLN A 8 -30.12 1.60 -7.74
C GLN A 8 -29.65 1.70 -6.28
N ILE A 9 -30.37 1.09 -5.34
CA ILE A 9 -29.97 1.02 -3.92
C ILE A 9 -28.70 0.21 -3.75
N LYS A 10 -28.54 -0.89 -4.48
CA LYS A 10 -27.33 -1.71 -4.47
C LYS A 10 -26.12 -0.90 -4.97
N ASN A 11 -26.28 -0.15 -6.06
CA ASN A 11 -25.22 0.68 -6.61
C ASN A 11 -24.79 1.81 -5.67
N ILE A 12 -25.76 2.42 -4.96
CA ILE A 12 -25.46 3.47 -3.97
C ILE A 12 -24.65 2.88 -2.81
N LYS A 13 -25.05 1.73 -2.28
CA LYS A 13 -24.31 1.04 -1.19
C LYS A 13 -22.90 0.67 -1.60
N VAL A 14 -22.70 0.19 -2.83
CA VAL A 14 -21.37 -0.15 -3.37
C VAL A 14 -20.50 1.09 -3.48
N LYS A 15 -21.02 2.22 -3.94
CA LYS A 15 -20.26 3.49 -4.02
C LYS A 15 -19.80 3.98 -2.65
N TYR A 16 -20.67 3.93 -1.63
CA TYR A 16 -20.27 4.29 -0.26
C TYR A 16 -19.24 3.33 0.32
N LEU A 17 -19.34 2.02 0.03
CA LEU A 17 -18.36 1.04 0.44
C LEU A 17 -16.99 1.31 -0.19
N LEU A 18 -16.96 1.57 -1.49
CA LEU A 18 -15.72 1.90 -2.19
C LEU A 18 -15.10 3.21 -1.67
N LEU A 19 -15.92 4.23 -1.42
CA LEU A 19 -15.44 5.47 -0.81
C LEU A 19 -14.86 5.23 0.58
N LEU A 20 -15.53 4.43 1.42
CA LEU A 20 -15.04 4.08 2.74
C LEU A 20 -13.70 3.34 2.66
N LEU A 21 -13.57 2.35 1.77
CA LEU A 21 -12.33 1.62 1.54
C LEU A 21 -11.21 2.54 1.05
N PHE A 22 -11.51 3.47 0.18
CA PHE A 22 -10.54 4.46 -0.29
C PHE A 22 -10.08 5.39 0.84
N LEU A 23 -11.00 5.88 1.66
CA LEU A 23 -10.68 6.73 2.82
C LEU A 23 -9.86 5.97 3.87
N THR A 24 -10.18 4.70 4.13
CA THR A 24 -9.38 3.87 5.05
C THR A 24 -7.98 3.62 4.50
N MET A 25 -7.82 3.40 3.20
CA MET A 25 -6.52 3.27 2.55
C MET A 25 -5.69 4.56 2.72
N LEU A 26 -6.28 5.74 2.45
CA LEU A 26 -5.59 7.02 2.66
C LEU A 26 -5.20 7.22 4.13
N CYS A 27 -6.10 6.90 5.06
CA CYS A 27 -5.82 6.98 6.49
C CYS A 27 -4.63 6.08 6.88
N MET A 28 -4.56 4.86 6.37
CA MET A 28 -3.46 3.93 6.63
C MET A 28 -2.13 4.42 6.03
N ILE A 29 -2.13 5.03 4.85
CA ILE A 29 -0.94 5.66 4.25
C ILE A 29 -0.43 6.80 5.16
N ILE A 30 -1.31 7.67 5.60
CA ILE A 30 -0.96 8.81 6.47
C ILE A 30 -0.43 8.32 7.83
N LEU A 31 -1.08 7.31 8.41
CA LEU A 31 -0.62 6.67 9.65
C LEU A 31 0.73 5.99 9.46
N GLY A 32 0.95 5.33 8.33
CA GLY A 32 2.23 4.70 8.00
C GLY A 32 3.38 5.70 7.90
N LEU A 33 3.13 6.93 7.43
CA LEU A 33 4.13 8.00 7.44
C LEU A 33 4.45 8.48 8.86
N LYS A 34 3.47 8.51 9.76
CA LYS A 34 3.66 8.93 11.14
C LYS A 34 4.30 7.85 12.00
N LEU A 35 3.82 6.63 11.90
CA LEU A 35 4.27 5.51 12.72
C LEU A 35 5.62 5.00 12.21
N GLY A 36 6.62 5.00 13.07
CA GLY A 36 7.96 4.52 12.76
C GLY A 36 8.85 4.60 13.99
N PHE A 37 10.07 4.10 13.87
CA PHE A 37 11.05 4.06 14.96
C PHE A 37 11.40 5.47 15.49
N ILE A 38 11.38 6.47 14.61
CA ILE A 38 11.55 7.88 14.98
C ILE A 38 10.16 8.53 15.00
N SER A 39 9.75 9.10 16.14
CA SER A 39 8.49 9.82 16.26
C SER A 39 8.60 11.17 15.51
N LEU A 40 7.79 11.36 14.49
CA LEU A 40 7.69 12.62 13.75
C LEU A 40 6.41 13.35 14.13
N ALA A 41 6.51 14.67 14.30
CA ALA A 41 5.33 15.51 14.44
C ALA A 41 4.57 15.60 13.11
N TRP A 42 3.26 15.79 13.16
CA TRP A 42 2.45 15.94 11.94
C TRP A 42 2.91 17.12 11.08
N THR A 43 3.33 18.21 11.73
CA THR A 43 3.86 19.40 11.07
C THR A 43 5.12 19.11 10.29
N GLU A 44 6.00 18.24 10.79
CA GLU A 44 7.23 17.83 10.10
C GLU A 44 6.92 17.01 8.86
N ILE A 45 6.01 16.05 8.95
CA ILE A 45 5.60 15.21 7.82
C ILE A 45 5.04 16.07 6.69
N VAL A 46 4.13 17.01 7.02
CA VAL A 46 3.53 17.90 6.03
C VAL A 46 4.60 18.80 5.40
N LYS A 47 5.49 19.39 6.21
CA LYS A 47 6.59 20.21 5.70
C LYS A 47 7.50 19.41 4.78
N ILE A 48 7.89 18.17 5.13
CA ILE A 48 8.73 17.31 4.30
C ILE A 48 8.07 17.03 2.94
N LEU A 49 6.77 16.73 2.93
CA LEU A 49 6.02 16.49 1.70
C LEU A 49 5.97 17.77 0.82
N LEU A 50 5.78 18.94 1.42
CA LEU A 50 5.76 20.23 0.72
C LEU A 50 7.13 20.61 0.17
N ILE A 51 8.20 20.32 0.91
CA ILE A 51 9.58 20.54 0.44
C ILE A 51 9.87 19.66 -0.79
N LYS A 52 9.51 18.39 -0.74
CA LYS A 52 9.72 17.47 -1.88
C LYS A 52 8.81 17.76 -3.07
N ALA A 53 7.64 18.37 -2.83
CA ALA A 53 6.77 18.88 -3.90
C ALA A 53 7.28 20.20 -4.51
N GLY A 54 8.39 20.77 -3.99
CA GLY A 54 8.96 22.04 -4.48
C GLY A 54 8.18 23.30 -4.05
N ILE A 55 7.26 23.17 -3.10
CA ILE A 55 6.41 24.28 -2.63
C ILE A 55 7.08 25.05 -1.48
N LEU A 56 7.86 24.37 -0.65
CA LEU A 56 8.59 24.97 0.48
C LEU A 56 10.10 24.80 0.31
N GLN A 57 10.86 25.79 0.81
CA GLN A 57 12.33 25.69 0.87
C GLN A 57 12.76 24.95 2.16
N ALA A 58 13.83 24.18 2.07
CA ALA A 58 14.34 23.33 3.15
C ALA A 58 15.13 24.11 4.21
N THR A 59 14.55 25.14 4.81
CA THR A 59 15.26 26.02 5.77
C THR A 59 15.17 25.56 7.23
N ASP A 60 14.15 24.75 7.61
CA ASP A 60 13.83 24.50 9.03
C ASP A 60 13.75 23.00 9.42
N ILE A 61 14.15 22.08 8.55
CA ILE A 61 14.08 20.63 8.83
C ILE A 61 15.45 20.02 8.57
N SER A 62 15.93 19.17 9.51
CA SER A 62 17.18 18.44 9.32
C SER A 62 17.07 17.50 8.11
N SER A 63 18.12 17.46 7.30
CA SER A 63 18.24 16.57 6.14
C SER A 63 17.93 15.12 6.50
N ASP A 64 18.37 14.67 7.67
CA ASP A 64 18.18 13.30 8.16
C ASP A 64 16.71 12.91 8.29
N LEU A 65 15.84 13.83 8.74
CA LEU A 65 14.39 13.56 8.84
C LEU A 65 13.74 13.46 7.46
N VAL A 66 14.19 14.28 6.53
CA VAL A 66 13.73 14.21 5.13
C VAL A 66 14.11 12.87 4.51
N ASP A 67 15.33 12.41 4.74
CA ASP A 67 15.83 11.13 4.21
C ASP A 67 15.11 9.93 4.85
N VAL A 68 14.83 9.96 6.15
CA VAL A 68 14.05 8.93 6.83
C VAL A 68 12.65 8.80 6.22
N VAL A 69 11.97 9.91 5.97
CA VAL A 69 10.62 9.87 5.39
C VAL A 69 10.67 9.42 3.93
N TRP A 70 11.59 9.97 3.15
CA TRP A 70 11.62 9.78 1.70
C TRP A 70 12.28 8.47 1.28
N MET A 71 13.41 8.11 1.90
CA MET A 71 14.18 6.91 1.52
C MET A 71 13.77 5.65 2.27
N LEU A 72 13.19 5.77 3.47
CA LEU A 72 12.82 4.60 4.27
C LEU A 72 11.31 4.38 4.36
N ARG A 73 10.52 5.43 4.68
CA ARG A 73 9.08 5.25 4.93
C ARG A 73 8.27 5.20 3.65
N MET A 74 8.51 6.13 2.73
CA MET A 74 7.77 6.17 1.46
C MET A 74 7.89 4.89 0.64
N PRO A 75 9.08 4.36 0.37
CA PRO A 75 9.20 3.12 -0.41
C PRO A 75 8.50 1.94 0.26
N ARG A 76 8.55 1.83 1.59
CA ARG A 76 7.86 0.76 2.33
C ARG A 76 6.34 0.84 2.20
N ILE A 77 5.78 2.04 2.27
CA ILE A 77 4.33 2.26 2.12
C ILE A 77 3.89 1.93 0.70
N ILE A 78 4.64 2.38 -0.30
CA ILE A 78 4.36 2.08 -1.71
C ILE A 78 4.45 0.56 -1.94
N LEU A 79 5.50 -0.08 -1.45
CA LEU A 79 5.67 -1.53 -1.55
C LEU A 79 4.51 -2.28 -0.89
N ALA A 80 4.10 -1.89 0.31
CA ALA A 80 2.98 -2.50 1.01
C ALA A 80 1.67 -2.35 0.22
N ALA A 81 1.42 -1.19 -0.38
CA ALA A 81 0.27 -0.98 -1.24
C ALA A 81 0.31 -1.86 -2.50
N CYS A 82 1.46 -1.95 -3.17
CA CYS A 82 1.65 -2.80 -4.34
C CYS A 82 1.45 -4.29 -4.01
N VAL A 83 2.01 -4.76 -2.90
CA VAL A 83 1.84 -6.14 -2.43
C VAL A 83 0.38 -6.42 -2.11
N GLY A 84 -0.30 -5.52 -1.40
CA GLY A 84 -1.72 -5.68 -1.08
C GLY A 84 -2.61 -5.75 -2.33
N MET A 85 -2.37 -4.90 -3.31
CA MET A 85 -3.05 -4.96 -4.61
C MET A 85 -2.77 -6.27 -5.34
N GLY A 86 -1.51 -6.69 -5.40
CA GLY A 86 -1.12 -7.95 -6.05
C GLY A 86 -1.78 -9.16 -5.41
N LEU A 87 -1.80 -9.24 -4.09
CA LEU A 87 -2.47 -10.32 -3.35
C LEU A 87 -3.99 -10.34 -3.58
N THR A 88 -4.61 -9.17 -3.61
CA THR A 88 -6.06 -9.06 -3.88
C THR A 88 -6.39 -9.56 -5.28
N LEU A 89 -5.64 -9.13 -6.29
CA LEU A 89 -5.85 -9.58 -7.68
C LEU A 89 -5.62 -11.08 -7.83
N SER A 90 -4.52 -11.62 -7.26
CA SER A 90 -4.25 -13.05 -7.34
C SER A 90 -5.32 -13.87 -6.60
N GLY A 91 -5.85 -13.38 -5.48
CA GLY A 91 -6.95 -13.99 -4.77
C GLY A 91 -8.23 -14.07 -5.61
N ILE A 92 -8.62 -12.97 -6.25
CA ILE A 92 -9.80 -12.93 -7.12
C ILE A 92 -9.65 -13.89 -8.31
N ILE A 93 -8.50 -13.88 -8.97
CA ILE A 93 -8.20 -14.76 -10.11
C ILE A 93 -8.27 -16.23 -9.67
N MET A 94 -7.67 -16.53 -8.52
CA MET A 94 -7.65 -17.88 -7.97
C MET A 94 -9.05 -18.41 -7.70
N GLN A 95 -9.89 -17.61 -7.03
CA GLN A 95 -11.28 -17.96 -6.75
C GLN A 95 -12.09 -18.18 -8.04
N ALA A 96 -11.82 -17.38 -9.07
CA ALA A 96 -12.49 -17.52 -10.36
C ALA A 96 -12.06 -18.79 -11.11
N VAL A 97 -10.77 -19.12 -11.12
CA VAL A 97 -10.21 -20.30 -11.82
C VAL A 97 -10.65 -21.59 -11.15
N VAL A 98 -10.55 -21.65 -9.83
CA VAL A 98 -10.91 -22.85 -9.05
C VAL A 98 -12.44 -22.96 -8.86
N LYS A 99 -13.18 -21.89 -9.17
CA LYS A 99 -14.64 -21.78 -8.93
C LYS A 99 -15.01 -22.06 -7.47
N ASN A 100 -14.14 -21.71 -6.55
CA ASN A 100 -14.31 -21.89 -5.12
C ASN A 100 -13.99 -20.57 -4.38
N PRO A 101 -14.95 -19.98 -3.65
CA PRO A 101 -14.73 -18.74 -2.91
C PRO A 101 -13.74 -18.89 -1.74
N LEU A 102 -13.40 -20.11 -1.34
CA LEU A 102 -12.42 -20.41 -0.30
C LEU A 102 -11.01 -20.65 -0.87
N ALA A 103 -10.82 -20.51 -2.17
CA ALA A 103 -9.51 -20.67 -2.79
C ALA A 103 -8.57 -19.53 -2.36
N ASP A 104 -7.39 -19.92 -1.87
CA ASP A 104 -6.35 -19.03 -1.40
C ASP A 104 -5.12 -19.13 -2.32
N PRO A 105 -4.57 -18.01 -2.81
CA PRO A 105 -3.36 -18.00 -3.64
C PRO A 105 -2.13 -18.60 -2.93
N TYR A 106 -2.09 -18.60 -1.60
CA TYR A 106 -0.99 -19.22 -0.84
C TYR A 106 -0.87 -20.73 -1.03
N ILE A 107 -1.99 -21.42 -1.30
CA ILE A 107 -2.02 -22.87 -1.50
C ILE A 107 -1.21 -23.29 -2.73
N LEU A 108 -1.12 -22.44 -3.75
CA LEU A 108 -0.35 -22.70 -4.98
C LEU A 108 1.17 -22.43 -4.85
N GLY A 109 1.64 -22.18 -3.66
CA GLY A 109 3.08 -21.96 -3.44
C GLY A 109 3.57 -20.55 -3.76
N VAL A 110 2.68 -19.55 -3.83
CA VAL A 110 3.06 -18.15 -4.03
C VAL A 110 4.02 -17.69 -2.93
N SER A 111 3.76 -18.06 -1.68
CA SER A 111 4.61 -17.70 -0.55
C SER A 111 5.98 -18.38 -0.62
N SER A 112 6.04 -19.67 -0.96
CA SER A 112 7.30 -20.40 -1.11
C SER A 112 8.11 -19.91 -2.31
N GLY A 113 7.44 -19.58 -3.42
CA GLY A 113 8.07 -18.96 -4.59
C GLY A 113 8.65 -17.58 -4.29
N ALA A 114 7.91 -16.75 -3.54
CA ALA A 114 8.39 -15.44 -3.10
C ALA A 114 9.62 -15.57 -2.16
N SER A 115 9.57 -16.50 -1.21
CA SER A 115 10.71 -16.78 -0.32
C SER A 115 11.94 -17.26 -1.06
N LEU A 116 11.76 -18.18 -2.03
CA LEU A 116 12.84 -18.63 -2.89
C LEU A 116 13.42 -17.50 -3.71
N GLY A 117 12.55 -16.69 -4.34
CA GLY A 117 12.98 -15.54 -5.12
C GLY A 117 13.75 -14.50 -4.30
N ALA A 118 13.27 -14.18 -3.09
CA ALA A 118 13.96 -13.28 -2.18
C ALA A 118 15.33 -13.84 -1.75
N THR A 119 15.40 -15.11 -1.40
CA THR A 119 16.65 -15.79 -1.04
C THR A 119 17.64 -15.75 -2.19
N CYS A 120 17.22 -16.10 -3.40
CA CYS A 120 18.07 -16.03 -4.59
C CYS A 120 18.57 -14.61 -4.86
N ALA A 121 17.69 -13.59 -4.74
CA ALA A 121 18.07 -12.21 -4.94
C ALA A 121 19.15 -11.75 -3.94
N ILE A 122 19.04 -12.14 -2.67
CA ILE A 122 20.02 -11.84 -1.63
C ILE A 122 21.36 -12.56 -1.92
N PHE A 123 21.34 -13.86 -2.24
CA PHE A 123 22.53 -14.62 -2.57
C PHE A 123 23.26 -14.12 -3.82
N LEU A 124 22.54 -13.70 -4.82
CA LEU A 124 23.09 -13.14 -6.05
C LEU A 124 23.48 -11.66 -5.92
N GLY A 125 23.25 -11.04 -4.76
CA GLY A 125 23.56 -9.63 -4.52
C GLY A 125 22.75 -8.64 -5.36
N LEU A 126 21.60 -9.06 -5.91
CA LEU A 126 20.80 -8.23 -6.82
C LEU A 126 20.26 -6.96 -6.14
N GLY A 127 20.20 -6.92 -4.82
CA GLY A 127 19.84 -5.74 -4.03
C GLY A 127 20.99 -4.80 -3.68
N ALA A 128 22.23 -5.18 -3.97
CA ALA A 128 23.42 -4.37 -3.65
C ALA A 128 23.69 -3.26 -4.69
N PHE A 129 22.93 -3.24 -5.79
CA PHE A 129 23.06 -2.26 -6.88
C PHE A 129 21.95 -1.19 -6.87
N LEU A 130 21.05 -1.22 -5.89
CA LEU A 130 19.97 -0.24 -5.68
C LEU A 130 20.20 0.56 -4.41
#